data_9e507a0426e06783ba912b64be96d69d
#
_entry.id   9e507a0426e06783ba912b64be96d69d
#
_cell.length_a   1.000
_cell.length_b   1.000
_cell.length_c   1.000
_cell.angle_alpha   90.00
_cell.angle_beta   90.00
_cell.angle_gamma   90.00
#
_symmetry.space_group_name_H-M   'P 1'
#
loop_
_entity.id
_entity.type
_entity.pdbx_description
1 polymer ?
#
loop_
_entity_poly.entity_id
_entity_poly.type
_entity_poly.pdbx_seq_one_letter_code
_entity_poly.pdbx_strand_id
1 'polypeptide(L)'
;MFLDFMDTKEGRHISKLARESSTFNAFYKYWREMLFERVMRLFVWENTEDVMPKEIEQRLLLQGHCGIIKFDKDNKLTAMYGHFYGVTKYIDEWSNYTVRCPIYSGTREIGKDIVVINNDALRNPVYPLVHHYAILLGHIEVTLINCLVNARDAGGVPIVTTEKQKQSVAEYQGRIFNGQYGTVTDIGNLGLEYAGTDRKTGQDLMDIIETREKIIKSFYSDIGVRSAFEKRNNTVMAEVEADTSLLMLNLSDMLKYRKIGAEAVNKMFGTNWSVHIAKEIDYGIENQRVAFDTRTQIHVKENPDDSTNETENS
;
A
#
# COMPACT_ATOMS: atom_id res chain seq x y z
N MET A 1 7.54 9.46 -12.90
CA MET A 1 6.77 10.65 -12.44
C MET A 1 6.86 10.88 -10.94
N PHE A 2 6.53 9.92 -10.02
CA PHE A 2 6.62 10.16 -8.56
C PHE A 2 8.06 10.21 -8.04
N LEU A 3 8.95 9.36 -8.54
CA LEU A 3 10.39 9.41 -8.20
C LEU A 3 11.02 10.73 -8.67
N ASP A 4 10.60 11.25 -9.82
CA ASP A 4 11.08 12.54 -10.34
C ASP A 4 10.68 13.72 -9.43
N PHE A 5 9.49 13.66 -8.79
CA PHE A 5 9.08 14.70 -7.83
C PHE A 5 9.93 14.69 -6.58
N MET A 6 10.29 13.52 -6.03
CA MET A 6 11.15 13.42 -4.84
C MET A 6 12.57 13.92 -5.08
N ASP A 7 13.03 13.93 -6.35
CA ASP A 7 14.31 14.50 -6.76
C ASP A 7 14.27 16.02 -7.00
N THR A 8 13.08 16.63 -7.01
CA THR A 8 12.94 18.09 -7.08
C THR A 8 13.39 18.77 -5.79
N LYS A 9 13.68 20.09 -5.85
CA LYS A 9 13.98 20.87 -4.64
C LYS A 9 12.83 20.85 -3.63
N GLU A 10 11.59 20.95 -4.15
CA GLU A 10 10.36 20.92 -3.35
C GLU A 10 10.14 19.57 -2.70
N GLY A 11 10.29 18.48 -3.43
CA GLY A 11 10.18 17.13 -2.88
C GLY A 11 11.21 16.85 -1.79
N ARG A 12 12.47 17.28 -2.00
CA ARG A 12 13.52 17.19 -0.96
C ARG A 12 13.25 18.06 0.24
N HIS A 13 12.69 19.26 0.04
CA HIS A 13 12.31 20.17 1.14
C HIS A 13 11.18 19.57 1.98
N ILE A 14 10.12 19.07 1.35
CA ILE A 14 9.01 18.38 2.03
C ILE A 14 9.53 17.16 2.79
N SER A 15 10.39 16.35 2.16
CA SER A 15 11.03 15.20 2.81
C SER A 15 11.86 15.58 4.02
N LYS A 16 12.54 16.74 3.98
CA LYS A 16 13.31 17.26 5.11
C LYS A 16 12.41 17.71 6.26
N LEU A 17 11.36 18.49 5.97
CA LEU A 17 10.38 18.92 6.97
C LEU A 17 9.67 17.74 7.62
N ALA A 18 9.32 16.71 6.84
CA ALA A 18 8.73 15.50 7.36
C ALA A 18 9.68 14.73 8.29
N ARG A 19 10.98 14.73 8.01
CA ARG A 19 12.01 14.11 8.89
C ARG A 19 12.21 14.85 10.21
N GLU A 20 11.96 16.14 10.24
CA GLU A 20 12.11 16.96 11.46
C GLU A 20 10.94 16.74 12.44
N SER A 21 9.78 16.26 11.99
CA SER A 21 8.65 15.93 12.86
C SER A 21 8.76 14.49 13.39
N SER A 22 9.07 14.35 14.67
CA SER A 22 9.14 13.04 15.34
C SER A 22 7.80 12.27 15.27
N THR A 23 6.67 12.99 15.39
CA THR A 23 5.30 12.44 15.34
C THR A 23 4.96 11.93 13.95
N PHE A 24 5.19 12.74 12.90
CA PHE A 24 4.98 12.31 11.51
C PHE A 24 5.82 11.08 11.19
N ASN A 25 7.11 11.08 11.56
CA ASN A 25 8.01 9.96 11.29
C ASN A 25 7.54 8.66 11.95
N ALA A 26 6.96 8.73 13.15
CA ALA A 26 6.41 7.57 13.83
C ALA A 26 5.21 6.97 13.05
N PHE A 27 4.26 7.81 12.61
CA PHE A 27 3.12 7.37 11.82
C PHE A 27 3.50 6.89 10.43
N TYR A 28 4.39 7.63 9.75
CA TYR A 28 4.92 7.21 8.45
C TYR A 28 5.58 5.82 8.54
N LYS A 29 6.44 5.59 9.55
CA LYS A 29 7.09 4.30 9.78
C LYS A 29 6.07 3.19 10.03
N TYR A 30 5.08 3.45 10.91
CA TYR A 30 4.00 2.52 11.20
C TYR A 30 3.23 2.11 9.94
N TRP A 31 2.74 3.09 9.16
CA TRP A 31 1.98 2.81 7.95
C TRP A 31 2.81 2.12 6.88
N ARG A 32 4.05 2.54 6.69
CA ARG A 32 4.97 1.91 5.76
C ARG A 32 5.20 0.44 6.07
N GLU A 33 5.48 0.11 7.32
CA GLU A 33 5.71 -1.27 7.76
C GLU A 33 4.45 -2.11 7.65
N MET A 34 3.30 -1.57 8.08
CA MET A 34 2.02 -2.25 8.02
C MET A 34 1.55 -2.53 6.59
N LEU A 35 1.63 -1.54 5.70
CA LEU A 35 1.25 -1.73 4.30
C LEU A 35 2.20 -2.71 3.60
N PHE A 36 3.51 -2.59 3.83
CA PHE A 36 4.51 -3.49 3.25
C PHE A 36 4.31 -4.94 3.70
N GLU A 37 4.07 -5.16 4.99
CA GLU A 37 3.79 -6.48 5.55
C GLU A 37 2.54 -7.13 4.92
N ARG A 38 1.49 -6.34 4.69
CA ARG A 38 0.26 -6.83 4.04
C ARG A 38 0.52 -7.28 2.61
N VAL A 39 1.30 -6.50 1.84
CA VAL A 39 1.66 -6.89 0.47
C VAL A 39 2.53 -8.14 0.46
N MET A 40 3.45 -8.30 1.41
CA MET A 40 4.28 -9.50 1.51
C MET A 40 3.49 -10.79 1.77
N ARG A 41 2.27 -10.67 2.30
CA ARG A 41 1.38 -11.82 2.56
C ARG A 41 0.45 -12.19 1.41
N LEU A 42 0.49 -11.45 0.29
CA LEU A 42 -0.40 -11.71 -0.86
C LEU A 42 -0.10 -13.04 -1.54
N PHE A 43 1.16 -13.47 -1.54
CA PHE A 43 1.60 -14.69 -2.20
C PHE A 43 2.17 -15.68 -1.21
N VAL A 44 1.78 -16.93 -1.38
CA VAL A 44 2.26 -18.06 -0.58
C VAL A 44 3.14 -18.95 -1.46
N TRP A 45 4.37 -19.16 -1.02
CA TRP A 45 5.32 -20.06 -1.66
C TRP A 45 5.37 -21.37 -0.90
N GLU A 46 5.40 -22.47 -1.62
CA GLU A 46 5.46 -23.81 -1.07
C GLU A 46 6.70 -24.54 -1.58
N ASN A 47 7.19 -25.50 -0.81
CA ASN A 47 8.34 -26.33 -1.12
C ASN A 47 9.65 -25.55 -1.37
N THR A 48 9.82 -24.40 -0.72
CA THR A 48 11.01 -23.56 -0.82
C THR A 48 11.99 -23.84 0.34
N GLU A 49 12.30 -25.10 0.60
CA GLU A 49 12.99 -25.59 1.80
C GLU A 49 14.30 -24.87 2.13
N ASP A 50 15.06 -24.49 1.09
CA ASP A 50 16.34 -23.79 1.25
C ASP A 50 16.21 -22.27 1.36
N VAL A 51 15.11 -21.68 0.87
CA VAL A 51 14.93 -20.23 0.79
C VAL A 51 13.65 -19.82 1.52
N MET A 52 13.77 -18.90 2.45
CA MET A 52 12.59 -18.38 3.12
C MET A 52 11.68 -17.60 2.13
N PRO A 53 10.37 -17.93 2.04
CA PRO A 53 9.41 -17.19 1.20
C PRO A 53 9.47 -15.68 1.40
N LYS A 54 9.64 -15.24 2.64
CA LYS A 54 9.80 -13.83 3.02
C LYS A 54 10.99 -13.16 2.31
N GLU A 55 12.08 -13.87 2.12
CA GLU A 55 13.26 -13.32 1.45
C GLU A 55 13.03 -13.11 -0.04
N ILE A 56 12.29 -14.01 -0.70
CA ILE A 56 11.91 -13.88 -2.10
C ILE A 56 11.00 -12.67 -2.26
N GLU A 57 9.88 -12.62 -1.50
CA GLU A 57 8.90 -11.54 -1.62
C GLU A 57 9.51 -10.18 -1.26
N GLN A 58 10.33 -10.10 -0.22
CA GLN A 58 10.98 -8.85 0.15
C GLN A 58 11.82 -8.27 -0.99
N ARG A 59 12.56 -9.13 -1.73
CA ARG A 59 13.38 -8.68 -2.86
C ARG A 59 12.53 -8.27 -4.06
N LEU A 60 11.49 -9.04 -4.37
CA LEU A 60 10.55 -8.71 -5.43
C LEU A 60 9.85 -7.37 -5.18
N LEU A 61 9.40 -7.14 -3.95
CA LEU A 61 8.68 -5.91 -3.60
C LEU A 61 9.60 -4.68 -3.49
N LEU A 62 10.86 -4.85 -3.06
CA LEU A 62 11.81 -3.75 -2.92
C LEU A 62 12.53 -3.39 -4.21
N GLN A 63 12.85 -4.38 -5.06
CA GLN A 63 13.71 -4.20 -6.23
C GLN A 63 13.01 -4.53 -7.55
N GLY A 64 11.85 -5.19 -7.50
CA GLY A 64 11.12 -5.64 -8.69
C GLY A 64 11.60 -6.98 -9.26
N HIS A 65 12.70 -7.52 -8.76
CA HIS A 65 13.26 -8.80 -9.18
C HIS A 65 14.11 -9.44 -8.08
N CYS A 66 14.29 -10.75 -8.18
CA CYS A 66 15.07 -11.56 -7.22
C CYS A 66 15.89 -12.61 -7.96
N GLY A 67 17.21 -12.64 -7.73
CA GLY A 67 18.08 -13.68 -8.25
C GLY A 67 18.11 -14.89 -7.32
N ILE A 68 17.91 -16.11 -7.85
CA ILE A 68 18.07 -17.37 -7.11
C ILE A 68 19.34 -18.04 -7.61
N ILE A 69 20.30 -18.25 -6.72
CA ILE A 69 21.58 -18.91 -6.98
C ILE A 69 21.80 -20.08 -6.05
N LYS A 70 22.62 -21.01 -6.49
CA LYS A 70 23.12 -22.11 -5.68
C LYS A 70 24.54 -21.82 -5.25
N PHE A 71 24.82 -21.83 -3.95
CA PHE A 71 26.17 -21.66 -3.45
C PHE A 71 26.94 -22.98 -3.48
N ASP A 72 28.14 -22.93 -4.05
CA ASP A 72 28.99 -24.11 -4.20
C ASP A 72 29.43 -24.71 -2.85
N LYS A 73 29.55 -23.89 -1.80
CA LYS A 73 30.02 -24.35 -0.47
C LYS A 73 29.00 -25.20 0.27
N ASP A 74 27.72 -24.79 0.25
CA ASP A 74 26.69 -25.42 1.10
C ASP A 74 25.64 -26.14 0.25
N ASN A 75 25.76 -26.07 -1.08
CA ASN A 75 24.81 -26.63 -2.06
C ASN A 75 23.37 -26.16 -1.86
N LYS A 76 23.17 -25.01 -1.15
CA LYS A 76 21.87 -24.43 -0.83
C LYS A 76 21.49 -23.32 -1.79
N LEU A 77 20.20 -23.24 -2.10
CA LEU A 77 19.64 -22.15 -2.85
C LEU A 77 19.54 -20.91 -1.96
N THR A 78 19.78 -19.74 -2.54
CA THR A 78 19.70 -18.47 -1.82
C THR A 78 19.11 -17.39 -2.71
N ALA A 79 18.20 -16.60 -2.14
CA ALA A 79 17.64 -15.42 -2.80
C ALA A 79 18.58 -14.22 -2.64
N MET A 80 18.87 -13.53 -3.76
CA MET A 80 19.86 -12.46 -3.80
C MET A 80 19.33 -11.19 -4.43
N TYR A 81 19.81 -10.06 -3.90
CA TYR A 81 19.74 -8.77 -4.59
C TYR A 81 20.77 -8.68 -5.68
N GLY A 82 20.48 -7.94 -6.74
CA GLY A 82 21.46 -7.71 -7.80
C GLY A 82 20.95 -6.74 -8.86
N HIS A 83 21.70 -6.65 -9.95
CA HIS A 83 21.38 -5.78 -11.07
C HIS A 83 21.60 -6.53 -12.37
N PHE A 84 20.75 -6.26 -13.36
CA PHE A 84 20.93 -6.75 -14.71
C PHE A 84 22.17 -6.14 -15.35
N TYR A 85 22.90 -6.93 -16.11
CA TYR A 85 24.12 -6.51 -16.80
C TYR A 85 24.24 -7.20 -18.16
N GLY A 86 24.78 -6.47 -19.14
CA GLY A 86 24.90 -6.98 -20.52
C GLY A 86 23.54 -6.98 -21.22
N VAL A 87 23.55 -6.76 -22.53
CA VAL A 87 22.31 -6.74 -23.35
C VAL A 87 22.43 -7.86 -24.37
N THR A 88 21.37 -8.63 -24.53
CA THR A 88 21.25 -9.65 -25.56
C THR A 88 20.82 -9.04 -26.90
N LYS A 89 20.46 -9.89 -27.85
CA LYS A 89 20.02 -9.50 -29.19
C LYS A 89 18.76 -8.64 -29.19
N TYR A 90 17.93 -8.73 -28.13
CA TYR A 90 16.65 -8.04 -28.01
C TYR A 90 16.68 -7.09 -26.82
N ILE A 91 15.95 -5.95 -26.95
CA ILE A 91 15.73 -5.01 -25.86
C ILE A 91 15.02 -5.75 -24.71
N ASP A 92 15.45 -5.50 -23.47
CA ASP A 92 14.96 -6.14 -22.24
C ASP A 92 15.36 -7.61 -22.00
N GLU A 93 16.06 -8.26 -22.92
CA GLU A 93 16.70 -9.54 -22.65
C GLU A 93 18.12 -9.32 -22.11
N TRP A 94 18.29 -9.58 -20.83
CA TRP A 94 19.58 -9.44 -20.17
C TRP A 94 20.31 -10.77 -20.11
N SER A 95 21.60 -10.77 -20.44
CA SER A 95 22.42 -11.99 -20.41
C SER A 95 22.93 -12.33 -19.04
N ASN A 96 23.23 -11.33 -18.23
CA ASN A 96 23.89 -11.51 -16.95
C ASN A 96 23.17 -10.78 -15.81
N TYR A 97 23.39 -11.27 -14.61
CA TYR A 97 22.92 -10.68 -13.38
C TYR A 97 24.08 -10.55 -12.39
N THR A 98 24.36 -9.33 -11.96
CA THR A 98 25.41 -9.04 -10.99
C THR A 98 24.82 -9.05 -9.60
N VAL A 99 25.21 -10.01 -8.79
CA VAL A 99 24.81 -10.16 -7.39
C VAL A 99 25.73 -9.35 -6.50
N ARG A 100 25.17 -8.66 -5.52
CA ARG A 100 25.93 -7.95 -4.47
C ARG A 100 25.34 -8.24 -3.11
N CYS A 101 26.11 -8.92 -2.28
CA CYS A 101 25.81 -9.08 -0.86
C CYS A 101 27.12 -9.09 -0.05
N PRO A 102 27.09 -8.92 1.28
CA PRO A 102 28.30 -8.87 2.10
C PRO A 102 29.23 -10.09 1.99
N ILE A 103 28.63 -11.26 1.70
CA ILE A 103 29.36 -12.55 1.63
C ILE A 103 29.69 -12.96 0.20
N TYR A 104 29.09 -12.34 -0.81
CA TYR A 104 29.30 -12.70 -2.21
C TYR A 104 29.08 -11.51 -3.14
N SER A 105 29.99 -11.32 -4.10
CA SER A 105 29.82 -10.38 -5.20
C SER A 105 30.34 -11.03 -6.48
N GLY A 106 29.54 -11.05 -7.52
CA GLY A 106 29.92 -11.64 -8.80
C GLY A 106 28.81 -11.52 -9.83
N THR A 107 29.20 -11.68 -11.09
CA THR A 107 28.29 -11.69 -12.23
C THR A 107 28.02 -13.14 -12.63
N ARG A 108 26.75 -13.47 -12.84
CA ARG A 108 26.27 -14.81 -13.23
C ARG A 108 25.47 -14.73 -14.52
N GLU A 109 25.54 -15.75 -15.35
CA GLU A 109 24.77 -15.86 -16.60
C GLU A 109 23.35 -16.33 -16.31
N ILE A 110 22.36 -15.54 -16.75
CA ILE A 110 20.94 -15.84 -16.55
C ILE A 110 20.58 -17.09 -17.35
N GLY A 111 19.90 -18.04 -16.69
CA GLY A 111 19.49 -19.31 -17.30
C GLY A 111 20.57 -20.41 -17.28
N LYS A 112 21.80 -20.13 -16.81
CA LYS A 112 22.84 -21.14 -16.58
C LYS A 112 23.23 -21.25 -15.10
N ASP A 113 23.58 -20.11 -14.50
CA ASP A 113 24.10 -20.05 -13.13
C ASP A 113 23.13 -19.40 -12.15
N ILE A 114 22.17 -18.67 -12.66
CA ILE A 114 21.18 -17.93 -11.88
C ILE A 114 19.82 -17.92 -12.56
N VAL A 115 18.77 -18.04 -11.77
CA VAL A 115 17.39 -17.75 -12.18
C VAL A 115 16.99 -16.39 -11.63
N VAL A 116 16.41 -15.51 -12.44
CA VAL A 116 15.87 -14.24 -11.99
C VAL A 116 14.34 -14.30 -12.04
N ILE A 117 13.73 -14.15 -10.88
CA ILE A 117 12.28 -14.05 -10.70
C ILE A 117 11.93 -12.57 -10.80
N ASN A 118 10.95 -12.20 -11.61
CA ASN A 118 10.45 -10.84 -11.75
C ASN A 118 9.18 -10.65 -10.93
N ASN A 119 8.94 -9.42 -10.46
CA ASN A 119 7.71 -9.07 -9.75
C ASN A 119 6.52 -8.98 -10.72
N ASP A 120 6.72 -8.32 -11.85
CA ASP A 120 5.75 -8.14 -12.94
C ASP A 120 6.48 -8.09 -14.30
N ALA A 121 5.73 -7.82 -15.38
CA ALA A 121 6.27 -7.70 -16.73
C ALA A 121 7.37 -6.63 -16.86
N LEU A 122 7.25 -5.55 -16.12
CA LEU A 122 8.14 -4.39 -16.19
C LEU A 122 9.21 -4.39 -15.10
N ARG A 123 9.21 -5.38 -14.21
CA ARG A 123 10.11 -5.48 -13.05
C ARG A 123 9.97 -4.30 -12.08
N ASN A 124 8.74 -3.81 -11.92
CA ASN A 124 8.47 -2.69 -11.03
C ASN A 124 8.50 -3.13 -9.56
N PRO A 125 9.22 -2.41 -8.69
CA PRO A 125 9.10 -2.61 -7.26
C PRO A 125 7.78 -2.03 -6.74
N VAL A 126 7.17 -2.67 -5.73
CA VAL A 126 5.93 -2.16 -5.09
C VAL A 126 6.26 -1.15 -4.00
N TYR A 127 7.48 -1.16 -3.48
CA TYR A 127 7.89 -0.29 -2.38
C TYR A 127 7.64 1.21 -2.61
N PRO A 128 7.85 1.80 -3.81
CA PRO A 128 7.51 3.20 -4.06
C PRO A 128 6.04 3.51 -3.84
N LEU A 129 5.15 2.58 -4.20
CA LEU A 129 3.70 2.71 -3.95
C LEU A 129 3.40 2.69 -2.45
N VAL A 130 3.95 1.73 -1.72
CA VAL A 130 3.86 1.65 -0.24
C VAL A 130 4.35 2.94 0.41
N HIS A 131 5.49 3.46 -0.04
CA HIS A 131 6.06 4.71 0.46
C HIS A 131 5.12 5.90 0.24
N HIS A 132 4.54 6.03 -0.96
CA HIS A 132 3.59 7.08 -1.29
C HIS A 132 2.38 7.08 -0.35
N TYR A 133 1.71 5.92 -0.22
CA TYR A 133 0.54 5.81 0.64
C TYR A 133 0.87 5.97 2.13
N ALA A 134 2.04 5.52 2.58
CA ALA A 134 2.48 5.73 3.95
C ALA A 134 2.68 7.22 4.29
N ILE A 135 3.15 8.03 3.34
CA ILE A 135 3.26 9.49 3.51
C ILE A 135 1.87 10.11 3.68
N LEU A 136 0.93 9.78 2.80
CA LEU A 136 -0.44 10.32 2.85
C LEU A 136 -1.12 9.96 4.17
N LEU A 137 -1.05 8.70 4.57
CA LEU A 137 -1.65 8.22 5.82
C LEU A 137 -0.96 8.82 7.05
N GLY A 138 0.37 8.99 7.02
CA GLY A 138 1.10 9.67 8.09
C GLY A 138 0.64 11.10 8.32
N HIS A 139 0.39 11.86 7.25
CA HIS A 139 -0.16 13.22 7.35
C HIS A 139 -1.60 13.24 7.88
N ILE A 140 -2.43 12.27 7.48
CA ILE A 140 -3.79 12.15 7.99
C ILE A 140 -3.79 11.89 9.50
N GLU A 141 -2.94 11.00 10.02
CA GLU A 141 -2.85 10.73 11.45
C GLU A 141 -2.41 11.98 12.23
N VAL A 142 -1.43 12.72 11.74
CA VAL A 142 -1.04 14.00 12.36
C VAL A 142 -2.20 14.99 12.34
N THR A 143 -2.96 15.08 11.24
CA THR A 143 -4.11 15.97 11.11
C THR A 143 -5.23 15.57 12.07
N LEU A 144 -5.52 14.28 12.21
CA LEU A 144 -6.50 13.75 13.17
C LEU A 144 -6.14 14.11 14.61
N ILE A 145 -4.87 13.94 14.99
CA ILE A 145 -4.39 14.33 16.34
C ILE A 145 -4.58 15.83 16.54
N ASN A 146 -4.16 16.65 15.59
CA ASN A 146 -4.30 18.10 15.69
C ASN A 146 -5.78 18.51 15.80
N CYS A 147 -6.68 17.91 15.02
CA CYS A 147 -8.11 18.16 15.13
C CYS A 147 -8.67 17.75 16.49
N LEU A 148 -8.25 16.60 17.03
CA LEU A 148 -8.66 16.14 18.35
C LEU A 148 -8.14 17.04 19.49
N VAL A 149 -6.90 17.52 19.37
CA VAL A 149 -6.33 18.48 20.34
C VAL A 149 -7.09 19.80 20.27
N ASN A 150 -7.31 20.33 19.07
CA ASN A 150 -8.03 21.60 18.87
C ASN A 150 -9.50 21.50 19.31
N ALA A 151 -10.14 20.33 19.20
CA ALA A 151 -11.49 20.12 19.71
C ALA A 151 -11.59 20.18 21.25
N ARG A 152 -10.48 19.95 21.96
CA ARG A 152 -10.40 20.10 23.41
C ARG A 152 -10.13 21.54 23.85
N ASP A 153 -9.50 22.35 22.98
CA ASP A 153 -9.19 23.74 23.26
C ASP A 153 -10.39 24.64 22.94
N ALA A 154 -11.04 25.13 24.00
CA ALA A 154 -12.20 26.00 23.86
C ALA A 154 -11.86 27.46 23.49
N GLY A 155 -10.59 27.86 23.49
CA GLY A 155 -10.14 29.26 23.50
C GLY A 155 -9.82 29.91 22.15
N GLY A 156 -9.40 29.21 21.11
CA GLY A 156 -8.78 29.81 19.91
C GLY A 156 -7.28 30.05 20.09
N VAL A 157 -6.63 30.71 19.16
CA VAL A 157 -5.19 31.02 19.25
C VAL A 157 -4.97 32.24 20.13
N PRO A 158 -4.36 32.11 21.32
CA PRO A 158 -4.10 33.25 22.20
C PRO A 158 -3.02 34.17 21.61
N ILE A 159 -3.29 35.47 21.58
CA ILE A 159 -2.33 36.49 21.21
C ILE A 159 -1.59 36.90 22.47
N VAL A 160 -0.26 36.69 22.50
CA VAL A 160 0.58 36.98 23.64
C VAL A 160 1.53 38.14 23.34
N THR A 161 1.63 39.06 24.27
CA THR A 161 2.47 40.26 24.15
C THR A 161 3.69 40.22 25.06
N THR A 162 3.68 39.34 26.07
CA THR A 162 4.78 39.23 27.06
C THR A 162 5.30 37.79 27.16
N GLU A 163 6.58 37.64 27.50
CA GLU A 163 7.19 36.32 27.67
C GLU A 163 6.53 35.49 28.79
N LYS A 164 6.08 36.18 29.87
CA LYS A 164 5.34 35.51 30.95
C LYS A 164 4.01 34.94 30.50
N GLN A 165 3.26 35.67 29.65
CA GLN A 165 2.03 35.20 29.05
C GLN A 165 2.29 33.99 28.13
N LYS A 166 3.36 34.04 27.33
CA LYS A 166 3.77 32.95 26.44
C LYS A 166 4.04 31.67 27.22
N GLN A 167 4.74 31.75 28.34
CA GLN A 167 5.03 30.60 29.20
C GLN A 167 3.76 30.01 29.81
N SER A 168 2.83 30.84 30.31
CA SER A 168 1.56 30.39 30.88
C SER A 168 0.65 29.73 29.80
N VAL A 169 0.63 30.29 28.62
CA VAL A 169 -0.09 29.71 27.48
C VAL A 169 0.50 28.36 27.07
N ALA A 170 1.83 28.26 27.01
CA ALA A 170 2.51 27.02 26.69
C ALA A 170 2.21 25.90 27.72
N GLU A 171 2.19 26.25 29.02
CA GLU A 171 1.78 25.30 30.06
C GLU A 171 0.33 24.86 29.93
N TYR A 172 -0.57 25.78 29.66
CA TYR A 172 -1.98 25.51 29.44
C TYR A 172 -2.18 24.58 28.24
N GLN A 173 -1.58 24.91 27.11
CA GLN A 173 -1.63 24.06 25.92
C GLN A 173 -1.01 22.68 26.16
N GLY A 174 0.08 22.60 26.90
CA GLY A 174 0.70 21.32 27.29
C GLY A 174 -0.24 20.44 28.13
N ARG A 175 -1.03 21.04 29.03
CA ARG A 175 -2.05 20.31 29.83
C ARG A 175 -3.19 19.81 28.96
N ILE A 176 -3.70 20.65 28.05
CA ILE A 176 -4.76 20.24 27.10
C ILE A 176 -4.27 19.09 26.22
N PHE A 177 -3.02 19.20 25.72
CA PHE A 177 -2.42 18.13 24.91
C PHE A 177 -2.36 16.80 25.69
N ASN A 178 -2.02 16.85 26.98
CA ASN A 178 -1.96 15.69 27.86
C ASN A 178 -3.35 15.22 28.36
N GLY A 179 -4.45 15.81 27.91
CA GLY A 179 -5.81 15.43 28.31
C GLY A 179 -6.17 15.85 29.73
N GLN A 180 -5.44 16.77 30.35
CA GLN A 180 -5.74 17.29 31.67
C GLN A 180 -6.82 18.37 31.58
N TYR A 181 -7.98 18.13 32.21
CA TYR A 181 -9.08 19.10 32.25
C TYR A 181 -8.92 20.09 33.43
N GLY A 182 -9.34 21.34 33.17
CA GLY A 182 -9.85 22.20 34.21
C GLY A 182 -8.79 22.85 35.08
N THR A 183 -7.93 23.65 34.51
CA THR A 183 -7.39 24.79 35.25
C THR A 183 -8.20 26.02 34.93
N VAL A 184 -9.02 26.46 35.86
CA VAL A 184 -9.55 27.82 35.87
C VAL A 184 -8.36 28.72 36.14
N THR A 185 -7.69 29.18 35.11
CA THR A 185 -6.81 30.32 35.21
C THR A 185 -7.71 31.53 35.32
N ASP A 186 -7.36 32.46 36.19
CA ASP A 186 -8.05 33.74 36.31
C ASP A 186 -7.85 34.55 35.05
N ILE A 187 -8.71 34.28 34.07
CA ILE A 187 -8.69 34.83 32.69
C ILE A 187 -8.82 36.37 32.75
N GLY A 188 -9.46 36.89 33.81
CA GLY A 188 -9.66 38.33 33.98
C GLY A 188 -8.38 39.13 34.16
N ASN A 189 -7.28 38.51 34.58
CA ASN A 189 -6.00 39.19 34.82
C ASN A 189 -4.97 38.99 33.71
N LEU A 190 -5.20 38.09 32.73
CA LEU A 190 -4.20 37.83 31.68
C LEU A 190 -4.33 38.76 30.48
N GLY A 191 -5.46 39.41 30.25
CA GLY A 191 -5.67 40.34 29.12
C GLY A 191 -5.36 39.70 27.77
N LEU A 192 -5.64 38.38 27.62
CA LEU A 192 -5.34 37.68 26.41
C LEU A 192 -6.42 37.95 25.36
N GLU A 193 -5.97 38.43 24.21
CA GLU A 193 -6.79 38.47 22.99
C GLU A 193 -6.68 37.12 22.28
N TYR A 194 -7.77 36.68 21.66
CA TYR A 194 -7.78 35.43 20.88
C TYR A 194 -8.03 35.79 19.42
N ALA A 195 -7.15 35.32 18.56
CA ALA A 195 -7.42 35.33 17.13
C ALA A 195 -8.50 34.27 16.85
N GLY A 196 -9.61 34.72 16.22
CA GLY A 196 -10.65 33.82 15.78
C GLY A 196 -10.09 32.81 14.77
N THR A 197 -10.15 31.54 15.10
CA THR A 197 -9.88 30.47 14.14
C THR A 197 -11.19 29.74 13.87
N ASP A 198 -11.51 29.50 12.62
CA ASP A 198 -12.57 28.56 12.25
C ASP A 198 -12.22 27.20 12.86
N ARG A 199 -13.05 26.78 13.81
CA ARG A 199 -12.81 25.50 14.50
C ARG A 199 -13.27 24.36 13.62
N LYS A 200 -12.44 23.39 13.52
CA LYS A 200 -12.80 22.10 12.94
C LYS A 200 -13.94 21.50 13.77
N THR A 201 -15.04 21.18 13.12
CA THR A 201 -16.24 20.61 13.74
C THR A 201 -16.11 19.09 13.85
N GLY A 202 -17.09 18.44 14.52
CA GLY A 202 -17.18 16.97 14.52
C GLY A 202 -17.33 16.39 13.10
N GLN A 203 -17.96 17.12 12.18
CA GLN A 203 -18.07 16.74 10.77
C GLN A 203 -16.71 16.68 10.09
N ASP A 204 -15.85 17.67 10.30
CA ASP A 204 -14.48 17.67 9.75
C ASP A 204 -13.68 16.43 10.20
N LEU A 205 -13.85 15.98 11.44
CA LEU A 205 -13.22 14.75 11.95
C LEU A 205 -13.71 13.50 11.21
N MET A 206 -15.02 13.41 10.98
CA MET A 206 -15.61 12.30 10.23
C MET A 206 -15.13 12.28 8.79
N ASP A 207 -15.04 13.44 8.13
CA ASP A 207 -14.54 13.58 6.76
C ASP A 207 -13.06 13.15 6.64
N ILE A 208 -12.23 13.46 7.65
CA ILE A 208 -10.83 13.02 7.68
C ILE A 208 -10.72 11.50 7.85
N ILE A 209 -11.56 10.90 8.73
CA ILE A 209 -11.60 9.45 8.94
C ILE A 209 -12.05 8.75 7.64
N GLU A 210 -13.08 9.27 6.98
CA GLU A 210 -13.56 8.74 5.70
C GLU A 210 -12.49 8.86 4.60
N THR A 211 -11.76 9.99 4.57
CA THR A 211 -10.64 10.19 3.65
C THR A 211 -9.52 9.17 3.91
N ARG A 212 -9.19 8.87 5.17
CA ARG A 212 -8.23 7.81 5.52
C ARG A 212 -8.65 6.46 4.95
N GLU A 213 -9.92 6.09 5.13
CA GLU A 213 -10.45 4.84 4.60
C GLU A 213 -10.41 4.79 3.07
N LYS A 214 -10.74 5.89 2.40
CA LYS A 214 -10.63 6.01 0.92
C LYS A 214 -9.20 5.81 0.44
N ILE A 215 -8.21 6.40 1.12
CA ILE A 215 -6.80 6.24 0.77
C ILE A 215 -6.34 4.79 0.96
N ILE A 216 -6.75 4.13 2.05
CA ILE A 216 -6.45 2.72 2.27
C ILE A 216 -7.08 1.85 1.16
N LYS A 217 -8.32 2.13 0.77
CA LYS A 217 -9.00 1.43 -0.33
C LYS A 217 -8.27 1.63 -1.66
N SER A 218 -7.86 2.85 -1.97
CA SER A 218 -7.08 3.15 -3.18
C SER A 218 -5.76 2.38 -3.22
N PHE A 219 -5.06 2.26 -2.08
CA PHE A 219 -3.85 1.45 -1.99
C PHE A 219 -4.09 -0.01 -2.40
N TYR A 220 -5.13 -0.65 -1.86
CA TYR A 220 -5.45 -2.02 -2.22
C TYR A 220 -5.90 -2.16 -3.68
N SER A 221 -6.67 -1.19 -4.17
CA SER A 221 -7.07 -1.10 -5.57
C SER A 221 -5.86 -1.05 -6.50
N ASP A 222 -4.87 -0.20 -6.23
CA ASP A 222 -3.67 -0.06 -7.06
C ASP A 222 -2.81 -1.34 -7.11
N ILE A 223 -2.85 -2.16 -6.04
CA ILE A 223 -2.18 -3.47 -6.02
C ILE A 223 -3.01 -4.53 -6.76
N GLY A 224 -4.30 -4.31 -6.96
CA GLY A 224 -5.22 -5.28 -7.56
C GLY A 224 -5.97 -6.14 -6.54
N VAL A 225 -6.00 -5.73 -5.27
CA VAL A 225 -6.75 -6.39 -4.20
C VAL A 225 -8.03 -5.61 -3.93
N ARG A 226 -9.18 -6.24 -4.13
CA ARG A 226 -10.47 -5.61 -3.84
C ARG A 226 -10.74 -5.56 -2.34
N SER A 227 -11.12 -4.39 -1.85
CA SER A 227 -11.55 -4.23 -0.47
C SER A 227 -12.99 -4.70 -0.30
N ALA A 228 -13.25 -5.58 0.67
CA ALA A 228 -14.60 -6.08 1.00
C ALA A 228 -15.58 -4.99 1.53
N PHE A 229 -15.15 -3.73 1.57
CA PHE A 229 -15.90 -2.61 2.15
C PHE A 229 -16.92 -1.94 1.21
N GLU A 230 -17.08 -2.38 -0.03
CA GLU A 230 -17.94 -1.70 -1.02
C GLU A 230 -19.44 -2.02 -0.92
N LYS A 231 -19.94 -2.42 0.23
CA LYS A 231 -21.37 -2.83 0.39
C LYS A 231 -22.39 -1.70 0.45
N ARG A 232 -22.07 -0.44 0.19
CA ARG A 232 -22.98 0.68 0.51
C ARG A 232 -23.52 1.54 -0.63
N ASN A 233 -23.12 1.37 -1.88
CA ASN A 233 -23.72 2.15 -2.98
C ASN A 233 -24.20 1.25 -4.11
N ASN A 234 -25.45 1.49 -4.56
CA ASN A 234 -26.06 0.91 -5.76
C ASN A 234 -25.32 1.40 -7.02
N THR A 235 -24.12 0.94 -7.25
CA THR A 235 -23.40 1.16 -8.50
C THR A 235 -23.91 0.17 -9.53
N VAL A 236 -24.11 0.66 -10.75
CA VAL A 236 -24.58 -0.15 -11.88
C VAL A 236 -23.64 -1.34 -12.09
N MET A 237 -24.17 -2.56 -12.17
CA MET A 237 -23.41 -3.81 -12.22
C MET A 237 -22.30 -3.83 -13.29
N ALA A 238 -22.51 -3.21 -14.45
CA ALA A 238 -21.54 -3.15 -15.54
C ALA A 238 -20.27 -2.30 -15.20
N GLU A 239 -20.43 -1.25 -14.42
CA GLU A 239 -19.29 -0.42 -13.94
C GLU A 239 -18.43 -1.18 -12.94
N VAL A 240 -19.06 -1.94 -12.06
CA VAL A 240 -18.39 -2.79 -11.06
C VAL A 240 -17.58 -3.91 -11.73
N GLU A 241 -18.06 -4.44 -12.83
CA GLU A 241 -17.44 -5.54 -13.57
C GLU A 241 -16.20 -5.08 -14.36
N ALA A 242 -16.29 -3.93 -15.03
CA ALA A 242 -15.17 -3.31 -15.74
C ALA A 242 -14.04 -2.91 -14.78
N ASP A 243 -14.36 -2.29 -13.66
CA ASP A 243 -13.40 -1.90 -12.61
C ASP A 243 -12.71 -3.13 -11.99
N THR A 244 -13.46 -4.20 -11.74
CA THR A 244 -12.91 -5.44 -11.16
C THR A 244 -11.90 -6.11 -12.11
N SER A 245 -12.16 -6.10 -13.41
CA SER A 245 -11.27 -6.71 -14.40
C SER A 245 -9.93 -5.98 -14.52
N LEU A 246 -9.95 -4.64 -14.48
CA LEU A 246 -8.73 -3.82 -14.52
C LEU A 246 -7.89 -3.96 -13.25
N LEU A 247 -8.53 -4.00 -12.08
CA LEU A 247 -7.85 -4.15 -10.79
C LEU A 247 -7.12 -5.50 -10.67
N MET A 248 -7.74 -6.59 -11.14
CA MET A 248 -7.14 -7.92 -11.10
C MET A 248 -5.93 -8.09 -12.03
N LEU A 249 -5.75 -7.23 -13.03
CA LEU A 249 -4.61 -7.34 -13.95
C LEU A 249 -3.27 -7.27 -13.22
N ASN A 250 -3.10 -6.35 -12.28
CA ASN A 250 -1.83 -6.19 -11.57
C ASN A 250 -1.49 -7.43 -10.73
N LEU A 251 -2.44 -7.92 -9.92
CA LEU A 251 -2.22 -9.08 -9.07
C LEU A 251 -1.99 -10.37 -9.88
N SER A 252 -2.74 -10.56 -10.97
CA SER A 252 -2.59 -11.71 -11.85
C SER A 252 -1.29 -11.69 -12.63
N ASP A 253 -0.82 -10.52 -13.05
CA ASP A 253 0.50 -10.36 -13.70
C ASP A 253 1.62 -10.67 -12.71
N MET A 254 1.56 -10.14 -11.50
CA MET A 254 2.50 -10.46 -10.44
C MET A 254 2.55 -11.96 -10.13
N LEU A 255 1.41 -12.64 -10.05
CA LEU A 255 1.35 -14.09 -9.85
C LEU A 255 1.94 -14.86 -11.03
N LYS A 256 1.63 -14.45 -12.26
CA LYS A 256 2.14 -15.07 -13.49
C LYS A 256 3.67 -15.08 -13.52
N TYR A 257 4.30 -13.93 -13.23
CA TYR A 257 5.77 -13.84 -13.24
C TYR A 257 6.43 -14.59 -12.09
N ARG A 258 5.78 -14.70 -10.94
CA ARG A 258 6.22 -15.59 -9.85
C ARG A 258 6.17 -17.06 -10.25
N LYS A 259 5.10 -17.50 -10.93
CA LYS A 259 4.98 -18.87 -11.44
C LYS A 259 6.06 -19.19 -12.48
N ILE A 260 6.27 -18.29 -13.46
CA ILE A 260 7.34 -18.44 -14.46
C ILE A 260 8.71 -18.57 -13.76
N GLY A 261 8.94 -17.75 -12.73
CA GLY A 261 10.18 -17.80 -11.95
C GLY A 261 10.33 -19.13 -11.18
N ALA A 262 9.28 -19.59 -10.52
CA ALA A 262 9.27 -20.87 -9.82
C ALA A 262 9.55 -22.06 -10.76
N GLU A 263 8.90 -22.08 -11.93
CA GLU A 263 9.13 -23.09 -12.97
C GLU A 263 10.59 -23.08 -13.47
N ALA A 264 11.18 -21.90 -13.68
CA ALA A 264 12.57 -21.77 -14.07
C ALA A 264 13.53 -22.27 -12.98
N VAL A 265 13.25 -22.00 -11.71
CA VAL A 265 14.00 -22.55 -10.55
C VAL A 265 13.90 -24.05 -10.51
N ASN A 266 12.69 -24.60 -10.65
CA ASN A 266 12.44 -26.04 -10.67
C ASN A 266 13.22 -26.73 -11.81
N LYS A 267 13.19 -26.16 -13.00
CA LYS A 267 13.92 -26.69 -14.16
C LYS A 267 15.42 -26.67 -13.98
N MET A 268 15.98 -25.59 -13.42
CA MET A 268 17.42 -25.43 -13.29
C MET A 268 18.01 -26.22 -12.12
N PHE A 269 17.34 -26.24 -10.98
CA PHE A 269 17.86 -26.78 -9.72
C PHE A 269 17.22 -28.10 -9.28
N GLY A 270 16.21 -28.60 -10.03
CA GLY A 270 15.52 -29.85 -9.73
C GLY A 270 14.64 -29.78 -8.48
N THR A 271 14.07 -28.60 -8.18
CA THR A 271 13.17 -28.35 -7.07
C THR A 271 11.69 -28.51 -7.47
N ASN A 272 10.77 -28.34 -6.52
CA ASN A 272 9.33 -28.40 -6.77
C ASN A 272 8.62 -27.18 -6.16
N TRP A 273 9.12 -25.98 -6.42
CA TRP A 273 8.54 -24.75 -5.92
C TRP A 273 7.19 -24.49 -6.56
N SER A 274 6.22 -24.05 -5.77
CA SER A 274 4.94 -23.54 -6.24
C SER A 274 4.61 -22.22 -5.56
N VAL A 275 3.75 -21.43 -6.21
CA VAL A 275 3.29 -20.13 -5.70
C VAL A 275 1.83 -19.93 -6.05
N HIS A 276 1.07 -19.43 -5.09
CA HIS A 276 -0.34 -19.10 -5.25
C HIS A 276 -0.71 -17.86 -4.44
N ILE A 277 -1.88 -17.28 -4.71
CA ILE A 277 -2.43 -16.19 -3.90
C ILE A 277 -2.88 -16.75 -2.56
N ALA A 278 -2.69 -15.97 -1.47
CA ALA A 278 -3.15 -16.37 -0.14
C ALA A 278 -4.65 -16.69 -0.13
N LYS A 279 -5.03 -17.79 0.51
CA LYS A 279 -6.43 -18.29 0.50
C LYS A 279 -7.44 -17.27 0.99
N GLU A 280 -7.09 -16.46 1.97
CA GLU A 280 -7.97 -15.42 2.51
C GLU A 280 -8.37 -14.38 1.45
N ILE A 281 -7.50 -14.15 0.47
CA ILE A 281 -7.74 -13.24 -0.66
C ILE A 281 -8.51 -13.98 -1.76
N ASP A 282 -8.17 -15.21 -2.01
CA ASP A 282 -8.78 -16.06 -3.03
C ASP A 282 -10.26 -16.37 -2.70
N TYR A 283 -10.58 -16.68 -1.44
CA TYR A 283 -11.97 -16.79 -0.97
C TYR A 283 -12.79 -15.51 -1.14
N GLY A 284 -12.17 -14.36 -0.99
CA GLY A 284 -12.80 -13.07 -1.28
C GLY A 284 -13.16 -12.92 -2.76
N ILE A 285 -12.31 -13.41 -3.64
CA ILE A 285 -12.48 -13.40 -5.11
C ILE A 285 -13.52 -14.45 -5.55
N GLU A 286 -13.43 -15.67 -5.05
CA GLU A 286 -14.34 -16.77 -5.39
C GLU A 286 -15.77 -16.53 -4.90
N ASN A 287 -15.96 -16.10 -3.66
CA ASN A 287 -17.30 -15.78 -3.14
C ASN A 287 -17.97 -14.64 -3.92
N GLN A 288 -17.21 -13.73 -4.50
CA GLN A 288 -17.74 -12.68 -5.36
C GLN A 288 -18.17 -13.23 -6.73
N ARG A 289 -17.42 -14.17 -7.33
CA ARG A 289 -17.79 -14.87 -8.57
C ARG A 289 -19.04 -15.70 -8.36
N VAL A 290 -19.10 -16.51 -7.30
CA VAL A 290 -20.27 -17.35 -7.00
C VAL A 290 -21.51 -16.50 -6.73
N ALA A 291 -21.39 -15.40 -5.99
CA ALA A 291 -22.52 -14.47 -5.75
C ALA A 291 -22.98 -13.79 -7.03
N PHE A 292 -22.08 -13.53 -7.96
CA PHE A 292 -22.38 -12.96 -9.29
C PHE A 292 -23.11 -13.98 -10.17
N ASP A 293 -22.58 -15.18 -10.31
CA ASP A 293 -23.20 -16.25 -11.12
C ASP A 293 -24.60 -16.61 -10.62
N THR A 294 -24.81 -16.66 -9.32
CA THR A 294 -26.12 -16.93 -8.71
C THR A 294 -27.12 -15.81 -9.00
N ARG A 295 -26.70 -14.53 -8.96
CA ARG A 295 -27.57 -13.40 -9.30
C ARG A 295 -27.91 -13.32 -10.77
N THR A 296 -26.95 -13.60 -11.66
CA THR A 296 -27.17 -13.63 -13.11
C THR A 296 -28.15 -14.72 -13.49
N GLN A 297 -28.09 -15.90 -12.84
CA GLN A 297 -29.07 -16.98 -13.06
C GLN A 297 -30.46 -16.65 -12.54
N ILE A 298 -30.59 -15.85 -11.47
CA ILE A 298 -31.89 -15.40 -10.96
C ILE A 298 -32.54 -14.41 -11.93
N HIS A 299 -31.78 -13.42 -12.44
CA HIS A 299 -32.31 -12.46 -13.42
C HIS A 299 -32.69 -13.07 -14.78
N VAL A 300 -32.01 -14.12 -15.22
CA VAL A 300 -32.39 -14.87 -16.44
C VAL A 300 -33.66 -15.69 -16.21
N LYS A 301 -33.96 -16.09 -14.97
CA LYS A 301 -35.18 -16.82 -14.62
C LYS A 301 -36.41 -15.94 -14.36
N GLU A 302 -36.22 -14.66 -14.07
CA GLU A 302 -37.31 -13.71 -13.81
C GLU A 302 -37.85 -13.02 -15.07
N ASN A 303 -37.24 -13.23 -16.25
CA ASN A 303 -37.75 -12.80 -17.55
C ASN A 303 -37.94 -13.97 -18.55
N PRO A 304 -38.91 -14.89 -18.32
CA PRO A 304 -39.45 -15.68 -19.40
C PRO A 304 -40.78 -15.03 -19.83
N ASP A 305 -40.88 -14.69 -21.12
CA ASP A 305 -42.11 -14.31 -21.81
C ASP A 305 -42.63 -12.87 -21.65
N ASP A 306 -42.00 -11.99 -22.44
CA ASP A 306 -42.72 -10.85 -23.03
C ASP A 306 -42.56 -10.84 -24.58
N SER A 307 -42.83 -11.97 -25.20
CA SER A 307 -42.91 -12.08 -26.67
C SER A 307 -44.00 -13.06 -27.10
N THR A 308 -45.24 -12.67 -26.87
CA THR A 308 -46.39 -13.16 -27.69
C THR A 308 -47.64 -12.40 -27.30
N ASN A 309 -47.98 -11.34 -28.05
CA ASN A 309 -49.36 -10.94 -28.33
C ASN A 309 -49.37 -9.60 -29.12
N GLU A 310 -49.04 -9.69 -30.39
CA GLU A 310 -49.56 -8.76 -31.40
C GLU A 310 -49.76 -9.56 -32.70
N THR A 311 -50.88 -10.27 -32.79
CA THR A 311 -51.59 -10.52 -34.07
C THR A 311 -52.96 -11.08 -33.70
N GLU A 312 -53.96 -10.33 -34.02
CA GLU A 312 -55.36 -10.63 -34.32
C GLU A 312 -56.32 -9.63 -33.63
N ASN A 313 -56.69 -8.58 -34.41
CA ASN A 313 -58.08 -8.37 -34.78
C ASN A 313 -58.26 -7.12 -35.64
N SER A 314 -58.71 -7.42 -36.91
CA SER A 314 -59.65 -6.70 -37.79
C SER A 314 -59.25 -5.31 -38.22
#